data_3ffbb4987653d071a1ef51fc57747508
#
_entry.id   3ffbb4987653d071a1ef51fc57747508
#
_cell.length_a   1.000
_cell.length_b   1.000
_cell.length_c   1.000
_cell.angle_alpha   90.00
_cell.angle_beta   90.00
_cell.angle_gamma   90.00
#
_symmetry.space_group_name_H-M   'P 1'
#
loop_
_entity.id
_entity.type
_entity.pdbx_description
1 polymer ?
#
loop_
_entity_poly.entity_id
_entity_poly.type
_entity_poly.pdbx_seq_one_letter_code
_entity_poly.pdbx_strand_id
1 'polypeptide(L)'
;MDIKCVPLFNGSFNQTRYAYVKCGPETKMSVLIIDPMEEKIVKTTLFNSGKDFVAAIPRHFGGKQRIQVALFEIFNYQNHGYDYVERFIQSIRAACNQLRVAHYFIPSYELRASSALVAAKNVDAKYGDSLFLVEVSDEEYQIGEFKYTKDGYKREGCNSFEFVLKESPAVTLKNIMEFFEITELPQQIIAFAYSPETKFDRIKAIFNPKPVTTISIKEIQAGRIKYICCIAPFILRKSPSLFVPMFNQNYFVPTLPEPYVVTALIGDNMFTVAEFEHCEDLPAEKNIVLSRSIDRCAVIIGRCT
;
A
#
# COMPACT_ATOMS: atom_id res chain seq x y z
N MET A 1 18.60 6.46 15.86
CA MET A 1 17.79 7.66 16.21
C MET A 1 16.35 7.17 16.35
N ASP A 2 15.81 7.11 17.57
CA ASP A 2 14.44 6.67 17.79
C ASP A 2 13.51 7.78 17.31
N ILE A 3 12.84 7.53 16.19
CA ILE A 3 11.82 8.43 15.65
C ILE A 3 10.60 8.32 16.56
N LYS A 4 10.52 9.18 17.56
CA LYS A 4 9.29 9.37 18.33
C LYS A 4 8.34 10.17 17.45
N CYS A 5 7.23 9.56 17.03
CA CYS A 5 6.10 10.30 16.49
C CYS A 5 5.62 11.28 17.56
N VAL A 6 6.00 12.55 17.45
CA VAL A 6 5.60 13.58 18.42
C VAL A 6 4.15 13.96 18.11
N PRO A 7 3.20 13.74 19.00
CA PRO A 7 1.82 14.15 18.79
C PRO A 7 1.70 15.68 18.88
N LEU A 8 1.14 16.28 17.84
CA LEU A 8 1.04 17.75 17.68
C LEU A 8 -0.22 18.40 18.26
N PHE A 9 -0.89 17.76 19.21
CA PHE A 9 -2.11 18.30 19.77
C PHE A 9 -2.03 18.48 21.30
N ASN A 10 -2.11 19.75 21.75
CA ASN A 10 -2.36 20.15 23.13
C ASN A 10 -3.86 20.03 23.48
N GLY A 11 -4.39 18.83 23.52
CA GLY A 11 -5.73 18.51 24.01
C GLY A 11 -5.67 17.16 24.68
N SER A 12 -6.51 16.85 25.63
CA SER A 12 -6.47 15.62 26.45
C SER A 12 -6.29 14.37 25.59
N PHE A 13 -5.04 13.94 25.42
CA PHE A 13 -4.55 12.92 24.49
C PHE A 13 -5.03 11.50 24.80
N ASN A 14 -5.71 11.29 25.90
CA ASN A 14 -6.05 9.95 26.39
C ASN A 14 -7.09 9.18 25.56
N GLN A 15 -7.52 9.68 24.39
CA GLN A 15 -8.58 9.05 23.58
C GLN A 15 -8.37 9.06 22.06
N THR A 16 -7.20 9.46 21.55
CA THR A 16 -6.91 9.37 20.11
C THR A 16 -6.84 7.91 19.69
N ARG A 17 -7.62 7.51 18.69
CA ARG A 17 -7.60 6.17 18.11
C ARG A 17 -7.58 6.26 16.60
N TYR A 18 -6.90 5.29 15.98
CA TYR A 18 -6.94 5.08 14.54
C TYR A 18 -7.65 3.77 14.23
N ALA A 19 -8.31 3.69 13.09
CA ALA A 19 -8.90 2.47 12.59
C ALA A 19 -8.14 1.97 11.37
N TYR A 20 -7.86 0.68 11.33
CA TYR A 20 -7.39 0.00 10.14
C TYR A 20 -8.41 -1.07 9.76
N VAL A 21 -8.92 -0.95 8.54
CA VAL A 21 -9.97 -1.80 8.01
C VAL A 21 -9.41 -2.62 6.84
N LYS A 22 -9.54 -3.93 6.92
CA LYS A 22 -9.02 -4.85 5.91
C LYS A 22 -9.92 -6.07 5.73
N CYS A 23 -9.65 -6.85 4.68
CA CYS A 23 -10.20 -8.21 4.57
C CYS A 23 -9.72 -9.05 5.76
N GLY A 24 -10.66 -9.66 6.45
CA GLY A 24 -10.44 -10.60 7.54
C GLY A 24 -10.51 -12.05 7.05
N PRO A 25 -10.39 -13.02 7.97
CA PRO A 25 -10.56 -14.43 7.65
C PRO A 25 -12.00 -14.72 7.20
N GLU A 26 -12.18 -15.79 6.43
CA GLU A 26 -13.50 -16.27 5.98
C GLU A 26 -14.33 -15.20 5.25
N THR A 27 -13.69 -14.40 4.39
CA THR A 27 -14.37 -13.30 3.67
C THR A 27 -15.03 -12.24 4.55
N LYS A 28 -14.77 -12.21 5.85
CA LYS A 28 -15.23 -11.18 6.77
C LYS A 28 -14.42 -9.91 6.63
N MET A 29 -15.00 -8.79 7.07
CA MET A 29 -14.26 -7.55 7.19
C MET A 29 -13.73 -7.38 8.61
N SER A 30 -12.45 -7.07 8.74
CA SER A 30 -11.78 -6.86 10.02
C SER A 30 -11.51 -5.38 10.25
N VAL A 31 -11.92 -4.87 11.41
CA VAL A 31 -11.63 -3.52 11.88
C VAL A 31 -10.72 -3.60 13.09
N LEU A 32 -9.53 -3.07 12.97
CA LEU A 32 -8.54 -3.00 14.03
C LEU A 32 -8.47 -1.57 14.56
N ILE A 33 -8.68 -1.39 15.84
CA ILE A 33 -8.51 -0.10 16.50
C ILE A 33 -7.12 -0.05 17.11
N ILE A 34 -6.39 1.00 16.74
CA ILE A 34 -4.99 1.18 17.11
C ILE A 34 -4.87 2.34 18.09
N ASP A 35 -4.11 2.09 19.14
CA ASP A 35 -3.60 3.13 20.03
C ASP A 35 -2.30 3.69 19.45
N PRO A 36 -2.27 4.94 18.96
CA PRO A 36 -1.06 5.48 18.34
C PRO A 36 0.07 5.79 19.34
N MET A 37 -0.24 5.95 20.63
CA MET A 37 0.76 6.22 21.66
C MET A 37 1.55 4.97 22.03
N GLU A 38 0.86 3.82 22.03
CA GLU A 38 1.46 2.54 22.36
C GLU A 38 1.78 1.70 21.12
N GLU A 39 1.47 2.22 19.93
CA GLU A 39 1.65 1.55 18.63
C GLU A 39 1.11 0.11 18.65
N LYS A 40 -0.08 -0.09 19.24
CA LYS A 40 -0.68 -1.42 19.38
C LYS A 40 -2.16 -1.47 19.02
N ILE A 41 -2.61 -2.65 18.63
CA ILE A 41 -4.03 -2.95 18.44
C ILE A 41 -4.68 -3.11 19.81
N VAL A 42 -5.70 -2.28 20.10
CA VAL A 42 -6.45 -2.33 21.37
C VAL A 42 -7.79 -3.04 21.22
N LYS A 43 -8.30 -3.18 20.01
CA LYS A 43 -9.55 -3.88 19.72
C LYS A 43 -9.57 -4.38 18.29
N THR A 44 -10.13 -5.57 18.10
CA THR A 44 -10.47 -6.12 16.78
C THR A 44 -11.97 -6.42 16.74
N THR A 45 -12.64 -6.06 15.66
CA THR A 45 -14.05 -6.36 15.40
C THR A 45 -14.17 -6.95 14.01
N LEU A 46 -14.97 -8.01 13.88
CA LEU A 46 -15.26 -8.67 12.60
C LEU A 46 -16.70 -8.36 12.17
N PHE A 47 -16.89 -8.14 10.88
CA PHE A 47 -18.20 -7.97 10.25
C PHE A 47 -18.37 -9.03 9.16
N ASN A 48 -19.58 -9.56 9.02
CA ASN A 48 -19.85 -10.63 8.07
C ASN A 48 -19.86 -10.14 6.61
N SER A 49 -20.16 -8.85 6.40
CA SER A 49 -20.16 -8.24 5.07
C SER A 49 -19.73 -6.77 5.11
N GLY A 50 -19.45 -6.21 3.93
CA GLY A 50 -19.18 -4.76 3.79
C GLY A 50 -20.41 -3.91 4.13
N LYS A 51 -21.63 -4.37 3.80
CA LYS A 51 -22.87 -3.67 4.21
C LYS A 51 -23.02 -3.58 5.73
N ASP A 52 -22.78 -4.69 6.44
CA ASP A 52 -22.83 -4.69 7.91
C ASP A 52 -21.81 -3.73 8.50
N PHE A 53 -20.60 -3.71 7.94
CA PHE A 53 -19.57 -2.77 8.35
C PHE A 53 -20.00 -1.32 8.13
N VAL A 54 -20.47 -0.96 6.93
CA VAL A 54 -20.90 0.42 6.62
C VAL A 54 -22.02 0.87 7.57
N ALA A 55 -23.01 0.02 7.81
CA ALA A 55 -24.09 0.30 8.77
C ALA A 55 -23.58 0.51 10.20
N ALA A 56 -22.47 -0.13 10.55
CA ALA A 56 -21.88 -0.06 11.89
C ALA A 56 -20.90 1.11 12.08
N ILE A 57 -20.43 1.76 11.01
CA ILE A 57 -19.46 2.88 11.08
C ILE A 57 -19.89 3.96 12.10
N PRO A 58 -21.15 4.47 12.10
CA PRO A 58 -21.54 5.51 13.05
C PRO A 58 -21.36 5.09 14.52
N ARG A 59 -21.66 3.85 14.83
CA ARG A 59 -21.52 3.30 16.19
C ARG A 59 -20.06 3.05 16.58
N HIS A 60 -19.24 2.58 15.64
CA HIS A 60 -17.86 2.17 15.94
C HIS A 60 -16.88 3.33 15.84
N PHE A 61 -17.10 4.29 14.95
CA PHE A 61 -16.18 5.42 14.74
C PHE A 61 -16.64 6.70 15.45
N GLY A 62 -17.94 6.88 15.65
CA GLY A 62 -18.52 8.09 16.26
C GLY A 62 -18.74 8.03 17.77
N GLY A 63 -18.52 6.88 18.42
CA GLY A 63 -18.79 6.66 19.84
C GLY A 63 -17.76 7.29 20.80
N LYS A 64 -17.75 6.85 22.06
CA LYS A 64 -16.81 7.33 23.10
C LYS A 64 -15.32 7.18 22.71
N GLN A 65 -15.00 6.20 21.86
CA GLN A 65 -13.67 6.01 21.27
C GLN A 65 -13.63 6.68 19.88
N ARG A 66 -13.64 8.00 19.86
CA ARG A 66 -13.65 8.75 18.62
C ARG A 66 -12.44 8.38 17.74
N ILE A 67 -12.71 7.72 16.61
CA ILE A 67 -11.72 7.47 15.59
C ILE A 67 -11.42 8.79 14.89
N GLN A 68 -10.14 9.15 14.81
CA GLN A 68 -9.72 10.36 14.11
C GLN A 68 -9.32 10.09 12.67
N VAL A 69 -8.69 8.94 12.44
CA VAL A 69 -8.23 8.50 11.12
C VAL A 69 -8.63 7.06 10.90
N ALA A 70 -9.09 6.76 9.70
CA ALA A 70 -9.35 5.40 9.24
C ALA A 70 -8.61 5.12 7.93
N LEU A 71 -7.84 4.03 7.91
CA LEU A 71 -7.21 3.48 6.72
C LEU A 71 -7.99 2.27 6.24
N PHE A 72 -8.22 2.19 4.93
CA PHE A 72 -9.02 1.14 4.30
C PHE A 72 -8.19 0.38 3.26
N GLU A 73 -7.86 -0.87 3.55
CA GLU A 73 -7.26 -1.84 2.63
C GLU A 73 -8.37 -2.78 2.14
N ILE A 74 -9.19 -2.32 1.20
CA ILE A 74 -10.45 -2.99 0.85
C ILE A 74 -10.69 -3.13 -0.66
N PHE A 75 -9.79 -2.71 -1.52
CA PHE A 75 -9.97 -2.75 -2.97
C PHE A 75 -10.25 -4.18 -3.50
N ASN A 76 -9.67 -5.20 -2.86
CA ASN A 76 -9.83 -6.61 -3.24
C ASN A 76 -10.93 -7.32 -2.43
N TYR A 77 -11.76 -6.58 -1.67
CA TYR A 77 -12.80 -7.19 -0.86
C TYR A 77 -14.04 -7.50 -1.68
N GLN A 78 -14.33 -8.79 -1.87
CA GLN A 78 -15.42 -9.26 -2.72
C GLN A 78 -16.77 -9.32 -2.00
N ASN A 79 -16.79 -9.66 -0.70
CA ASN A 79 -18.05 -9.78 0.06
C ASN A 79 -18.55 -8.43 0.59
N HIS A 80 -18.51 -7.38 -0.26
CA HIS A 80 -18.95 -6.04 0.16
C HIS A 80 -20.47 -5.88 0.17
N GLY A 81 -21.21 -6.72 -0.58
CA GLY A 81 -22.68 -6.68 -0.64
C GLY A 81 -23.25 -5.51 -1.46
N TYR A 82 -22.45 -4.87 -2.28
CA TYR A 82 -22.83 -3.83 -3.25
C TYR A 82 -22.62 -4.36 -4.67
N ASP A 83 -23.28 -3.74 -5.64
CA ASP A 83 -23.15 -4.17 -7.05
C ASP A 83 -21.73 -3.99 -7.58
N TYR A 84 -21.03 -2.93 -7.10
CA TYR A 84 -19.67 -2.58 -7.48
C TYR A 84 -18.87 -2.11 -6.25
N VAL A 85 -17.57 -2.34 -6.26
CA VAL A 85 -16.66 -1.92 -5.18
C VAL A 85 -16.63 -0.39 -5.00
N GLU A 86 -16.85 0.37 -6.07
CA GLU A 86 -16.91 1.83 -6.05
C GLU A 86 -18.08 2.35 -5.20
N ARG A 87 -19.26 1.69 -5.28
CA ARG A 87 -20.41 2.03 -4.43
C ARG A 87 -20.12 1.74 -2.96
N PHE A 88 -19.43 0.65 -2.70
CA PHE A 88 -18.99 0.33 -1.34
C PHE A 88 -18.03 1.41 -0.81
N ILE A 89 -17.01 1.78 -1.59
CA ILE A 89 -16.05 2.84 -1.24
C ILE A 89 -16.78 4.18 -1.02
N GLN A 90 -17.71 4.56 -1.91
CA GLN A 90 -18.50 5.78 -1.76
C GLN A 90 -19.34 5.79 -0.48
N SER A 91 -19.95 4.66 -0.13
CA SER A 91 -20.73 4.51 1.11
C SER A 91 -19.87 4.68 2.36
N ILE A 92 -18.66 4.13 2.36
CA ILE A 92 -17.68 4.35 3.43
C ILE A 92 -17.28 5.83 3.51
N ARG A 93 -16.93 6.45 2.38
CA ARG A 93 -16.58 7.88 2.32
C ARG A 93 -17.69 8.76 2.89
N ALA A 94 -18.94 8.52 2.48
CA ALA A 94 -20.09 9.25 2.97
C ALA A 94 -20.23 9.13 4.50
N ALA A 95 -20.15 7.92 5.06
CA ALA A 95 -20.23 7.68 6.48
C ALA A 95 -19.06 8.34 7.27
N CYS A 96 -17.82 8.24 6.75
CA CYS A 96 -16.67 8.89 7.36
C CYS A 96 -16.78 10.42 7.34
N ASN A 97 -17.22 10.99 6.22
CA ASN A 97 -17.42 12.44 6.08
C ASN A 97 -18.49 12.96 7.05
N GLN A 98 -19.62 12.25 7.20
CA GLN A 98 -20.66 12.58 8.14
C GLN A 98 -20.14 12.64 9.60
N LEU A 99 -19.23 11.75 9.95
CA LEU A 99 -18.61 11.67 11.27
C LEU A 99 -17.38 12.57 11.41
N ARG A 100 -16.94 13.22 10.32
CA ARG A 100 -15.70 13.98 10.24
C ARG A 100 -14.47 13.14 10.61
N VAL A 101 -14.47 11.86 10.21
CA VAL A 101 -13.33 10.96 10.32
C VAL A 101 -12.46 11.14 9.08
N ALA A 102 -11.21 11.56 9.27
CA ALA A 102 -10.24 11.59 8.19
C ALA A 102 -9.97 10.17 7.71
N HIS A 103 -9.86 9.96 6.39
CA HIS A 103 -9.76 8.61 5.85
C HIS A 103 -8.90 8.54 4.60
N TYR A 104 -8.29 7.37 4.41
CA TYR A 104 -7.45 7.06 3.27
C TYR A 104 -7.67 5.61 2.83
N PHE A 105 -7.83 5.40 1.51
CA PHE A 105 -7.91 4.08 0.91
C PHE A 105 -6.53 3.71 0.39
N ILE A 106 -5.97 2.65 0.95
CA ILE A 106 -4.61 2.23 0.67
C ILE A 106 -4.60 0.90 -0.11
N PRO A 107 -3.92 0.82 -1.25
CA PRO A 107 -3.68 -0.46 -1.92
C PRO A 107 -2.87 -1.42 -1.03
N SER A 108 -3.21 -2.71 -1.07
CA SER A 108 -2.51 -3.74 -0.28
C SER A 108 -1.01 -3.76 -0.55
N TYR A 109 -0.63 -3.53 -1.80
CA TYR A 109 0.76 -3.45 -2.21
C TYR A 109 1.51 -2.30 -1.51
N GLU A 110 0.97 -1.07 -1.57
CA GLU A 110 1.57 0.10 -0.92
C GLU A 110 1.74 -0.13 0.59
N LEU A 111 0.70 -0.67 1.23
CA LEU A 111 0.75 -1.00 2.65
C LEU A 111 1.81 -2.06 2.97
N ARG A 112 1.94 -3.11 2.13
CA ARG A 112 2.94 -4.16 2.31
C ARG A 112 4.35 -3.62 2.16
N ALA A 113 4.62 -2.91 1.06
CA ALA A 113 5.91 -2.30 0.79
C ALA A 113 6.34 -1.33 1.90
N SER A 114 5.45 -0.40 2.27
CA SER A 114 5.71 0.57 3.33
C SER A 114 5.92 -0.11 4.69
N SER A 115 5.14 -1.16 5.00
CA SER A 115 5.33 -1.93 6.24
C SER A 115 6.68 -2.63 6.30
N ALA A 116 7.16 -3.18 5.19
CA ALA A 116 8.47 -3.82 5.09
C ALA A 116 9.61 -2.80 5.25
N LEU A 117 9.50 -1.64 4.60
CA LEU A 117 10.48 -0.55 4.74
C LEU A 117 10.58 -0.05 6.18
N VAL A 118 9.43 0.12 6.86
CA VAL A 118 9.39 0.51 8.28
C VAL A 118 9.99 -0.56 9.17
N ALA A 119 9.69 -1.83 8.91
CA ALA A 119 10.23 -2.97 9.67
C ALA A 119 11.74 -3.10 9.48
N ALA A 120 12.25 -2.86 8.28
CA ALA A 120 13.68 -2.87 7.97
C ALA A 120 14.45 -1.72 8.64
N LYS A 121 13.75 -0.73 9.21
CA LYS A 121 14.37 0.47 9.80
C LYS A 121 15.28 1.21 8.81
N ASN A 122 14.87 1.28 7.56
CA ASN A 122 15.64 1.86 6.48
C ASN A 122 15.63 3.40 6.57
N VAL A 123 16.41 3.95 7.50
CA VAL A 123 16.42 5.38 7.83
C VAL A 123 17.58 6.15 7.18
N ASP A 124 18.53 5.45 6.59
CA ASP A 124 19.77 6.05 6.08
C ASP A 124 19.79 6.18 4.53
N ALA A 125 18.64 5.99 3.89
CA ALA A 125 18.55 6.13 2.44
C ALA A 125 18.84 7.56 1.98
N LYS A 126 19.65 7.68 0.93
CA LYS A 126 19.96 8.96 0.28
C LYS A 126 19.20 9.06 -1.04
N TYR A 127 18.95 10.28 -1.48
CA TYR A 127 18.33 10.49 -2.79
C TYR A 127 19.11 9.78 -3.90
N GLY A 128 18.38 8.99 -4.69
CA GLY A 128 18.94 8.20 -5.76
C GLY A 128 19.33 6.77 -5.38
N ASP A 129 19.37 6.43 -4.07
CA ASP A 129 19.60 5.06 -3.64
C ASP A 129 18.49 4.14 -4.17
N SER A 130 18.87 2.97 -4.65
CA SER A 130 17.95 1.93 -5.09
C SER A 130 17.91 0.78 -4.09
N LEU A 131 16.78 0.10 -4.03
CA LEU A 131 16.60 -1.12 -3.25
C LEU A 131 15.74 -2.14 -4.00
N PHE A 132 15.98 -3.41 -3.74
CA PHE A 132 15.04 -4.47 -4.03
C PHE A 132 14.22 -4.81 -2.79
N LEU A 133 12.90 -4.82 -2.97
CA LEU A 133 11.96 -5.33 -2.00
C LEU A 133 11.44 -6.68 -2.51
N VAL A 134 11.78 -7.75 -1.80
CA VAL A 134 11.51 -9.14 -2.22
C VAL A 134 10.43 -9.73 -1.33
N GLU A 135 9.23 -9.89 -1.88
CA GLU A 135 8.15 -10.63 -1.22
C GLU A 135 8.30 -12.12 -1.55
N VAL A 136 8.44 -12.96 -0.53
CA VAL A 136 8.74 -14.39 -0.69
C VAL A 136 7.54 -15.21 -0.30
N SER A 137 7.10 -16.10 -1.19
CA SER A 137 6.13 -17.16 -0.91
C SER A 137 6.82 -18.53 -0.98
N ASP A 138 6.06 -19.61 -0.86
CA ASP A 138 6.61 -20.96 -0.91
C ASP A 138 6.98 -21.39 -2.35
N GLU A 139 6.31 -20.85 -3.36
CA GLU A 139 6.46 -21.25 -4.77
C GLU A 139 7.18 -20.19 -5.61
N GLU A 140 7.04 -18.93 -5.24
CA GLU A 140 7.56 -17.80 -6.00
C GLU A 140 8.09 -16.68 -5.10
N TYR A 141 8.81 -15.75 -5.71
CA TYR A 141 9.17 -14.49 -5.07
C TYR A 141 8.96 -13.35 -6.05
N GLN A 142 8.38 -12.27 -5.53
CA GLN A 142 8.15 -11.05 -6.27
C GLN A 142 9.21 -10.02 -5.90
N ILE A 143 9.88 -9.45 -6.89
CA ILE A 143 10.86 -8.39 -6.68
C ILE A 143 10.28 -7.08 -7.19
N GLY A 144 10.23 -6.07 -6.30
CA GLY A 144 10.01 -4.69 -6.69
C GLY A 144 11.32 -3.92 -6.60
N GLU A 145 11.68 -3.23 -7.66
CA GLU A 145 12.77 -2.26 -7.66
C GLU A 145 12.24 -0.89 -7.24
N PHE A 146 12.88 -0.27 -6.28
CA PHE A 146 12.52 1.03 -5.76
C PHE A 146 13.70 1.98 -5.77
N LYS A 147 13.44 3.23 -6.10
CA LYS A 147 14.40 4.33 -6.01
C LYS A 147 13.92 5.36 -5.02
N TYR A 148 14.80 5.79 -4.11
CA TYR A 148 14.45 6.81 -3.13
C TYR A 148 14.50 8.21 -3.76
N THR A 149 13.38 8.93 -3.71
CA THR A 149 13.19 10.27 -4.26
C THR A 149 12.81 11.26 -3.16
N LYS A 150 12.69 12.53 -3.50
CA LYS A 150 12.20 13.57 -2.58
C LYS A 150 10.78 13.32 -2.07
N ASP A 151 9.96 12.58 -2.83
CA ASP A 151 8.57 12.27 -2.53
C ASP A 151 8.39 10.88 -1.90
N GLY A 152 9.49 10.18 -1.60
CA GLY A 152 9.50 8.83 -1.04
C GLY A 152 10.12 7.81 -1.99
N TYR A 153 9.81 6.52 -1.78
CA TYR A 153 10.25 5.44 -2.64
C TYR A 153 9.35 5.33 -3.88
N LYS A 154 9.92 5.58 -5.04
CA LYS A 154 9.29 5.34 -6.32
C LYS A 154 9.60 3.92 -6.78
N ARG A 155 8.57 3.17 -7.21
CA ARG A 155 8.76 1.86 -7.83
C ARG A 155 9.12 2.03 -9.29
N GLU A 156 10.30 1.53 -9.69
CA GLU A 156 10.79 1.60 -11.08
C GLU A 156 10.40 0.34 -11.86
N GLY A 157 10.31 -0.82 -11.17
CA GLY A 157 9.94 -2.07 -11.80
C GLY A 157 9.41 -3.12 -10.81
N CYS A 158 8.76 -4.15 -11.32
CA CYS A 158 8.34 -5.29 -10.51
C CYS A 158 8.18 -6.53 -11.38
N ASN A 159 8.60 -7.68 -10.87
CA ASN A 159 8.36 -8.97 -11.51
C ASN A 159 8.25 -10.10 -10.49
N SER A 160 7.53 -11.14 -10.87
CA SER A 160 7.46 -12.41 -10.14
C SER A 160 8.37 -13.44 -10.79
N PHE A 161 9.07 -14.18 -9.97
CA PHE A 161 9.98 -15.25 -10.37
C PHE A 161 9.60 -16.52 -9.63
N GLU A 162 9.46 -17.62 -10.36
CA GLU A 162 9.23 -18.93 -9.76
C GLU A 162 10.50 -19.51 -9.14
N PHE A 163 10.36 -20.27 -8.08
CA PHE A 163 11.46 -21.05 -7.53
C PHE A 163 11.74 -22.31 -8.39
N VAL A 164 12.57 -22.18 -9.41
CA VAL A 164 13.02 -23.32 -10.21
C VAL A 164 14.06 -24.12 -9.41
N LEU A 165 13.67 -25.26 -8.85
CA LEU A 165 14.50 -26.08 -7.94
C LEU A 165 15.86 -26.51 -8.53
N LYS A 166 15.95 -26.66 -9.85
CA LYS A 166 17.17 -27.10 -10.55
C LYS A 166 18.06 -25.94 -11.04
N GLU A 167 17.58 -24.71 -10.97
CA GLU A 167 18.34 -23.56 -11.43
C GLU A 167 19.34 -23.12 -10.36
N SER A 168 20.58 -22.85 -10.77
CA SER A 168 21.58 -22.36 -9.84
C SER A 168 21.29 -20.90 -9.42
N PRO A 169 21.63 -20.49 -8.19
CA PRO A 169 21.48 -19.11 -7.75
C PRO A 169 22.09 -18.07 -8.68
N ALA A 170 23.23 -18.39 -9.31
CA ALA A 170 23.91 -17.49 -10.23
C ALA A 170 23.13 -17.26 -11.52
N VAL A 171 22.48 -18.30 -12.07
CA VAL A 171 21.61 -18.17 -13.25
C VAL A 171 20.37 -17.37 -12.91
N THR A 172 19.74 -17.66 -11.78
CA THR A 172 18.59 -16.88 -11.30
C THR A 172 18.94 -15.40 -11.11
N LEU A 173 20.09 -15.10 -10.50
CA LEU A 173 20.56 -13.71 -10.34
C LEU A 173 20.76 -13.02 -11.69
N LYS A 174 21.38 -13.72 -12.65
CA LYS A 174 21.57 -13.19 -14.01
C LYS A 174 20.22 -12.83 -14.65
N ASN A 175 19.23 -13.71 -14.58
CA ASN A 175 17.89 -13.48 -15.12
C ASN A 175 17.21 -12.27 -14.46
N ILE A 176 17.37 -12.09 -13.13
CA ILE A 176 16.87 -10.93 -12.40
C ILE A 176 17.53 -9.64 -12.91
N MET A 177 18.86 -9.63 -13.03
CA MET A 177 19.59 -8.45 -13.47
C MET A 177 19.27 -8.08 -14.92
N GLU A 178 19.11 -9.08 -15.80
CA GLU A 178 18.68 -8.88 -17.18
C GLU A 178 17.25 -8.29 -17.25
N PHE A 179 16.33 -8.79 -16.42
CA PHE A 179 14.96 -8.28 -16.39
C PHE A 179 14.88 -6.81 -15.96
N PHE A 180 15.61 -6.43 -14.91
CA PHE A 180 15.65 -5.05 -14.42
C PHE A 180 16.64 -4.15 -15.16
N GLU A 181 17.29 -4.67 -16.22
CA GLU A 181 18.28 -3.95 -17.03
C GLU A 181 19.41 -3.31 -16.20
N ILE A 182 19.82 -3.97 -15.10
CA ILE A 182 20.84 -3.47 -14.17
C ILE A 182 22.16 -4.20 -14.34
N THR A 183 23.25 -3.46 -14.20
CA THR A 183 24.61 -4.00 -14.21
C THR A 183 25.18 -4.29 -12.83
N GLU A 184 24.59 -3.64 -11.81
CA GLU A 184 24.98 -3.80 -10.40
C GLU A 184 23.72 -3.95 -9.52
N LEU A 185 23.82 -4.76 -8.49
CA LEU A 185 22.75 -4.92 -7.52
C LEU A 185 22.51 -3.61 -6.75
N PRO A 186 21.25 -3.32 -6.40
CA PRO A 186 20.92 -2.13 -5.63
C PRO A 186 21.63 -2.10 -4.27
N GLN A 187 21.69 -0.92 -3.65
CA GLN A 187 22.38 -0.71 -2.39
C GLN A 187 21.84 -1.60 -1.28
N GLN A 188 20.55 -1.88 -1.32
CA GLN A 188 19.87 -2.66 -0.30
C GLN A 188 18.95 -3.72 -0.91
N ILE A 189 18.85 -4.85 -0.24
CA ILE A 189 17.93 -5.92 -0.58
C ILE A 189 17.19 -6.29 0.71
N ILE A 190 15.87 -6.12 0.69
CA ILE A 190 14.98 -6.40 1.82
C ILE A 190 14.04 -7.52 1.41
N ALA A 191 14.10 -8.67 2.09
CA ALA A 191 13.22 -9.80 1.84
C ALA A 191 12.23 -9.99 3.01
N PHE A 192 10.97 -10.21 2.70
CA PHE A 192 9.92 -10.43 3.69
C PHE A 192 8.94 -11.50 3.22
N ALA A 193 8.22 -12.09 4.16
CA ALA A 193 7.23 -13.12 3.90
C ALA A 193 6.06 -13.02 4.87
N TYR A 194 4.90 -13.54 4.44
CA TYR A 194 3.69 -13.62 5.27
C TYR A 194 3.45 -15.00 5.87
N SER A 195 4.26 -15.99 5.53
CA SER A 195 4.26 -17.28 6.20
C SER A 195 5.42 -17.35 7.22
N PRO A 196 5.19 -17.83 8.44
CA PRO A 196 6.24 -18.02 9.43
C PRO A 196 7.21 -19.14 9.03
N GLU A 197 6.83 -20.00 8.09
CA GLU A 197 7.58 -21.17 7.63
C GLU A 197 8.52 -20.84 6.48
N THR A 198 8.36 -19.66 5.86
CA THR A 198 9.16 -19.25 4.70
C THR A 198 10.65 -19.16 5.04
N LYS A 199 11.46 -19.87 4.26
CA LYS A 199 12.91 -19.88 4.38
C LYS A 199 13.55 -18.92 3.41
N PHE A 200 14.35 -18.00 3.92
CA PHE A 200 15.06 -17.01 3.12
C PHE A 200 16.42 -17.48 2.57
N ASP A 201 16.84 -18.71 2.85
CA ASP A 201 18.19 -19.20 2.49
C ASP A 201 18.45 -19.15 1.00
N ARG A 202 17.43 -19.49 0.19
CA ARG A 202 17.55 -19.42 -1.26
C ARG A 202 17.67 -17.99 -1.77
N ILE A 203 16.90 -17.05 -1.22
CA ILE A 203 17.02 -15.63 -1.56
C ILE A 203 18.39 -15.09 -1.19
N LYS A 204 18.90 -15.44 -0.01
CA LYS A 204 20.27 -15.07 0.40
C LYS A 204 21.33 -15.66 -0.55
N ALA A 205 21.13 -16.90 -1.01
CA ALA A 205 22.05 -17.53 -1.94
C ALA A 205 22.05 -16.86 -3.32
N ILE A 206 20.86 -16.46 -3.83
CA ILE A 206 20.71 -15.76 -5.11
C ILE A 206 21.48 -14.42 -5.08
N PHE A 207 21.34 -13.65 -4.01
CA PHE A 207 21.93 -12.32 -3.92
C PHE A 207 23.36 -12.29 -3.33
N ASN A 208 23.95 -13.43 -2.98
CA ASN A 208 25.32 -13.49 -2.44
C ASN A 208 26.33 -12.91 -3.47
N PRO A 209 27.30 -12.05 -3.06
CA PRO A 209 27.70 -11.70 -1.69
C PRO A 209 26.95 -10.50 -1.07
N LYS A 210 25.95 -9.93 -1.73
CA LYS A 210 25.19 -8.79 -1.19
C LYS A 210 24.37 -9.24 0.01
N PRO A 211 24.41 -8.51 1.14
CA PRO A 211 23.62 -8.86 2.32
C PRO A 211 22.13 -8.65 2.05
N VAL A 212 21.31 -9.60 2.50
CA VAL A 212 19.84 -9.52 2.42
C VAL A 212 19.30 -9.31 3.82
N THR A 213 18.60 -8.19 4.03
CA THR A 213 17.86 -7.94 5.26
C THR A 213 16.55 -8.75 5.22
N THR A 214 16.36 -9.68 6.16
CA THR A 214 15.15 -10.50 6.20
C THR A 214 14.19 -10.03 7.29
N ILE A 215 12.91 -9.89 6.95
CA ILE A 215 11.88 -9.39 7.85
C ILE A 215 10.86 -10.51 8.11
N SER A 216 10.70 -10.86 9.37
CA SER A 216 9.73 -11.86 9.80
C SER A 216 8.28 -11.33 9.75
N ILE A 217 7.30 -12.25 9.74
CA ILE A 217 5.88 -11.88 9.79
C ILE A 217 5.53 -11.00 11.00
N LYS A 218 6.15 -11.23 12.16
CA LYS A 218 5.93 -10.41 13.35
C LYS A 218 6.44 -8.99 13.17
N GLU A 219 7.60 -8.85 12.55
CA GLU A 219 8.20 -7.54 12.24
C GLU A 219 7.38 -6.79 11.19
N ILE A 220 6.86 -7.48 10.15
CA ILE A 220 5.94 -6.89 9.16
C ILE A 220 4.67 -6.39 9.85
N GLN A 221 4.08 -7.17 10.75
CA GLN A 221 2.88 -6.75 11.48
C GLN A 221 3.13 -5.53 12.35
N ALA A 222 4.25 -5.51 13.08
CA ALA A 222 4.67 -4.35 13.86
C ALA A 222 4.96 -3.13 12.95
N GLY A 223 5.67 -3.33 11.84
CA GLY A 223 5.95 -2.32 10.83
C GLY A 223 4.67 -1.73 10.24
N ARG A 224 3.64 -2.55 10.00
CA ARG A 224 2.33 -2.08 9.52
C ARG A 224 1.65 -1.14 10.52
N ILE A 225 1.60 -1.52 11.80
CA ILE A 225 1.01 -0.66 12.84
C ILE A 225 1.78 0.66 12.92
N LYS A 226 3.09 0.59 12.93
CA LYS A 226 3.96 1.78 12.96
C LYS A 226 3.76 2.66 11.74
N TYR A 227 3.69 2.08 10.53
CA TYR A 227 3.39 2.82 9.31
C TYR A 227 2.05 3.54 9.40
N ILE A 228 0.98 2.87 9.88
CA ILE A 228 -0.33 3.50 10.08
C ILE A 228 -0.24 4.67 11.04
N CYS A 229 0.50 4.53 12.14
CA CYS A 229 0.73 5.61 13.08
C CYS A 229 1.51 6.79 12.47
N CYS A 230 2.42 6.53 11.54
CA CYS A 230 3.17 7.57 10.83
C CYS A 230 2.33 8.30 9.76
N ILE A 231 1.50 7.58 8.99
CA ILE A 231 0.70 8.18 7.91
C ILE A 231 -0.55 8.90 8.44
N ALA A 232 -1.09 8.51 9.58
CA ALA A 232 -2.31 9.10 10.12
C ALA A 232 -2.22 10.62 10.39
N PRO A 233 -1.15 11.18 10.97
CA PRO A 233 -0.98 12.63 11.08
C PRO A 233 -0.96 13.35 9.73
N PHE A 234 -0.43 12.69 8.70
CA PHE A 234 -0.45 13.18 7.33
C PHE A 234 -1.88 13.29 6.80
N ILE A 235 -2.68 12.25 6.95
CA ILE A 235 -4.09 12.22 6.52
C ILE A 235 -4.91 13.30 7.25
N LEU A 236 -4.65 13.53 8.53
CA LEU A 236 -5.36 14.54 9.33
C LEU A 236 -5.14 15.97 8.85
N ARG A 237 -3.97 16.29 8.33
CA ARG A 237 -3.59 17.68 8.07
C ARG A 237 -4.04 18.21 6.73
N LYS A 238 -4.22 17.38 5.71
CA LYS A 238 -4.71 17.71 4.36
C LYS A 238 -4.10 18.97 3.70
N SER A 239 -3.04 19.57 4.27
CA SER A 239 -2.39 20.76 3.74
C SER A 239 -0.99 20.41 3.23
N PRO A 240 -0.72 20.53 1.93
CA PRO A 240 0.59 20.22 1.36
C PRO A 240 1.76 20.94 2.03
N SER A 241 1.56 22.19 2.43
CA SER A 241 2.61 23.04 3.00
C SER A 241 3.08 22.64 4.40
N LEU A 242 2.34 21.80 5.13
CA LEU A 242 2.69 21.37 6.50
C LEU A 242 3.31 19.96 6.56
N PHE A 243 3.46 19.29 5.42
CA PHE A 243 3.80 17.89 5.36
C PHE A 243 5.27 17.57 5.34
N VAL A 244 6.02 18.37 4.59
CA VAL A 244 7.40 18.08 4.23
C VAL A 244 8.33 17.90 5.43
N PRO A 245 8.17 18.63 6.56
CA PRO A 245 9.07 18.46 7.69
C PRO A 245 8.73 17.32 8.64
N MET A 246 7.53 16.73 8.55
CA MET A 246 7.01 15.87 9.63
C MET A 246 6.71 14.44 9.20
N PHE A 247 6.67 14.18 7.90
CA PHE A 247 6.46 12.86 7.34
C PHE A 247 7.82 12.26 6.97
N ASN A 248 8.07 11.05 7.42
CA ASN A 248 9.28 10.35 7.00
C ASN A 248 9.07 9.79 5.59
N GLN A 249 9.49 10.53 4.58
CA GLN A 249 9.39 10.17 3.16
C GLN A 249 10.00 8.81 2.82
N ASN A 250 10.92 8.31 3.66
CA ASN A 250 11.55 7.00 3.46
C ASN A 250 10.57 5.83 3.40
N TYR A 251 9.33 6.03 3.86
CA TYR A 251 8.32 4.96 3.93
C TYR A 251 7.13 5.17 3.01
N PHE A 252 7.13 6.24 2.23
CA PHE A 252 6.05 6.53 1.29
C PHE A 252 6.34 5.95 -0.10
N VAL A 253 5.34 5.32 -0.70
CA VAL A 253 5.43 4.71 -2.03
C VAL A 253 4.33 5.31 -2.93
N PRO A 254 4.60 6.43 -3.60
CA PRO A 254 3.58 7.19 -4.36
C PRO A 254 3.44 6.70 -5.80
N THR A 255 3.15 5.43 -6.02
CA THR A 255 3.01 4.85 -7.36
C THR A 255 1.72 4.07 -7.54
N LEU A 256 1.28 3.90 -8.78
CA LEU A 256 0.16 3.03 -9.12
C LEU A 256 0.53 1.57 -8.86
N PRO A 257 -0.28 0.83 -8.08
CA PRO A 257 0.00 -0.57 -7.76
C PRO A 257 -0.26 -1.53 -8.92
N GLU A 258 -1.08 -1.11 -9.88
CA GLU A 258 -1.51 -1.92 -11.02
C GLU A 258 -1.69 -1.03 -12.25
N PRO A 259 -1.58 -1.58 -13.48
CA PRO A 259 -1.88 -0.80 -14.69
C PRO A 259 -3.37 -0.57 -14.83
N TYR A 260 -3.76 0.60 -15.32
CA TYR A 260 -5.14 0.97 -15.57
C TYR A 260 -5.34 1.41 -17.03
N VAL A 261 -6.47 1.03 -17.59
CA VAL A 261 -6.92 1.49 -18.90
C VAL A 261 -8.15 2.35 -18.74
N VAL A 262 -8.14 3.49 -19.39
CA VAL A 262 -9.31 4.35 -19.55
C VAL A 262 -9.83 4.16 -20.96
N THR A 263 -11.07 3.70 -21.07
CA THR A 263 -11.73 3.43 -22.34
C THR A 263 -12.89 4.41 -22.53
N ALA A 264 -12.98 5.01 -23.69
CA ALA A 264 -14.15 5.80 -24.09
C ALA A 264 -15.09 4.94 -24.93
N LEU A 265 -16.38 4.97 -24.62
CA LEU A 265 -17.44 4.42 -25.43
C LEU A 265 -17.99 5.53 -26.30
N ILE A 266 -17.85 5.40 -27.63
CA ILE A 266 -18.32 6.37 -28.62
C ILE A 266 -19.30 5.64 -29.57
N GLY A 267 -20.58 5.87 -29.39
CA GLY A 267 -21.60 5.02 -29.97
C GLY A 267 -21.48 3.61 -29.42
N ASP A 268 -21.36 2.61 -30.30
CA ASP A 268 -21.20 1.20 -29.93
C ASP A 268 -19.74 0.74 -29.95
N ASN A 269 -18.80 1.65 -30.17
CA ASN A 269 -17.39 1.32 -30.25
C ASN A 269 -16.62 1.73 -28.97
N MET A 270 -15.75 0.84 -28.48
CA MET A 270 -14.84 1.11 -27.39
C MET A 270 -13.45 1.48 -27.93
N PHE A 271 -12.90 2.57 -27.41
CA PHE A 271 -11.56 3.03 -27.73
C PHE A 271 -10.75 3.23 -26.46
N THR A 272 -9.55 2.67 -26.41
CA THR A 272 -8.60 3.01 -25.36
C THR A 272 -8.16 4.45 -25.56
N VAL A 273 -8.43 5.29 -24.57
CA VAL A 273 -8.12 6.73 -24.62
C VAL A 273 -6.93 7.11 -23.73
N ALA A 274 -6.67 6.34 -22.69
CA ALA A 274 -5.46 6.49 -21.89
C ALA A 274 -5.08 5.15 -21.25
N GLU A 275 -3.78 4.93 -21.14
CA GLU A 275 -3.21 3.82 -20.41
C GLU A 275 -2.29 4.40 -19.32
N PHE A 276 -2.44 3.89 -18.11
CA PHE A 276 -1.58 4.20 -16.99
C PHE A 276 -0.79 2.95 -16.66
N GLU A 277 0.51 3.08 -16.71
CA GLU A 277 1.41 1.94 -16.55
C GLU A 277 1.50 1.50 -15.09
N HIS A 278 1.88 0.24 -14.92
CA HIS A 278 2.30 -0.27 -13.61
C HIS A 278 3.49 0.56 -13.11
N CYS A 279 3.43 1.01 -11.86
CA CYS A 279 4.43 1.89 -11.24
C CYS A 279 4.46 3.34 -11.73
N GLU A 280 3.44 3.80 -12.46
CA GLU A 280 3.34 5.21 -12.83
C GLU A 280 3.19 6.08 -11.56
N ASP A 281 3.84 7.25 -11.55
CA ASP A 281 3.83 8.18 -10.42
C ASP A 281 2.43 8.76 -10.15
N LEU A 282 2.11 9.02 -8.89
CA LEU A 282 0.88 9.69 -8.49
C LEU A 282 1.14 11.14 -8.05
N PRO A 283 0.30 12.09 -8.43
CA PRO A 283 -0.88 11.94 -9.31
C PRO A 283 -0.50 11.69 -10.77
N ALA A 284 -1.18 10.73 -11.41
CA ALA A 284 -1.01 10.44 -12.83
C ALA A 284 -2.09 11.18 -13.64
N GLU A 285 -1.70 11.94 -14.65
CA GLU A 285 -2.60 12.72 -15.50
C GLU A 285 -2.31 12.43 -16.97
N LYS A 286 -3.37 12.16 -17.73
CA LYS A 286 -3.31 12.01 -19.19
C LYS A 286 -4.27 13.01 -19.84
N ASN A 287 -3.76 13.85 -20.71
CA ASN A 287 -4.55 14.81 -21.48
C ASN A 287 -4.90 14.18 -22.83
N ILE A 288 -6.20 14.09 -23.12
CA ILE A 288 -6.73 13.47 -24.33
C ILE A 288 -7.57 14.47 -25.08
N VAL A 289 -7.32 14.56 -26.39
CA VAL A 289 -8.11 15.40 -27.29
C VAL A 289 -9.12 14.50 -28.02
N LEU A 290 -10.39 14.67 -27.71
CA LEU A 290 -11.47 13.98 -28.41
C LEU A 290 -12.01 14.85 -29.55
N SER A 291 -12.46 14.21 -30.65
CA SER A 291 -13.05 14.91 -31.76
C SER A 291 -14.38 15.60 -31.36
N ARG A 292 -14.65 16.79 -31.92
CA ARG A 292 -15.90 17.53 -31.67
C ARG A 292 -17.16 16.83 -32.20
N SER A 293 -17.02 15.80 -33.03
CA SER A 293 -18.15 15.02 -33.58
C SER A 293 -18.68 13.95 -32.63
N ILE A 294 -18.23 13.91 -31.36
CA ILE A 294 -18.65 12.92 -30.38
C ILE A 294 -19.83 13.47 -29.59
N ASP A 295 -21.04 12.98 -29.89
CA ASP A 295 -22.26 13.39 -29.20
C ASP A 295 -22.44 12.76 -27.81
N ARG A 296 -21.87 11.58 -27.58
CA ARG A 296 -21.89 10.87 -26.29
C ARG A 296 -20.58 10.13 -26.06
N CYS A 297 -19.98 10.32 -24.89
CA CYS A 297 -18.81 9.60 -24.42
C CYS A 297 -19.05 9.09 -22.99
N ALA A 298 -18.89 7.81 -22.77
CA ALA A 298 -18.79 7.24 -21.45
C ALA A 298 -17.32 6.85 -21.19
N VAL A 299 -16.80 7.24 -20.04
CA VAL A 299 -15.44 6.88 -19.62
C VAL A 299 -15.52 5.65 -18.72
N ILE A 300 -14.85 4.59 -19.10
CA ILE A 300 -14.77 3.35 -18.34
C ILE A 300 -13.31 3.19 -17.87
N ILE A 301 -13.12 3.04 -16.58
CA ILE A 301 -11.79 2.77 -15.99
C ILE A 301 -11.78 1.30 -15.62
N GLY A 302 -10.85 0.56 -16.21
CA GLY A 302 -10.66 -0.87 -15.96
C GLY A 302 -9.20 -1.22 -15.66
N ARG A 303 -8.97 -2.38 -15.07
CA ARG A 303 -7.62 -2.94 -14.96
C ARG A 303 -7.23 -3.53 -16.32
N CYS A 304 -5.95 -3.40 -16.67
CA CYS A 304 -5.39 -4.22 -17.73
C CYS A 304 -5.36 -5.68 -17.24
N THR A 305 -6.07 -6.55 -17.94
CA THR A 305 -6.04 -8.01 -17.70
C THR A 305 -4.88 -8.64 -18.45
#